data_9295e0081d8c99508ac636cde79d4ffe
#
_entry.id   9295e0081d8c99508ac636cde79d4ffe
#
_cell.length_a   1.000
_cell.length_b   1.000
_cell.length_c   1.000
_cell.angle_alpha   90.00
_cell.angle_beta   90.00
_cell.angle_gamma   90.00
#
_symmetry.space_group_name_H-M   'P 1'
#
loop_
_entity.id
_entity.type
_entity.pdbx_description
1 polymer ?
#
loop_
_entity_poly.entity_id
_entity_poly.type
_entity_poly.pdbx_seq_one_letter_code
_entity_poly.pdbx_strand_id
1 'polypeptide(L)'
;VLESTEFTTHPSTTAFAVGKDISGKNIVGNISKLPHVLIAGTTGSGKSVCTNSLIVSMLYKSTPEEVRFIMVDPKMVELAPYNGIPHLLIPVVTDPKKAAGALQWAVYEMMKRYKMFSEHNVKDLASYNKVAETDETLKKLPSVVVVIDELADLMLVAAKEVEESICRVAQMGRAAGMHLVIATQRPSADVITGLMKANIPSRIAFAVASAMESRIILDTAGAEKLVGRGDMLYACLLYTSPSPRDRQKSR
;
A
#
# COMPACT_ATOMS: atom_id res chain seq x y z
N VAL A 1 -18.34 -4.63 3.88
CA VAL A 1 -17.48 -3.62 4.56
C VAL A 1 -17.71 -2.23 3.98
N LEU A 2 -17.76 -2.04 2.65
CA LEU A 2 -17.91 -0.72 2.01
C LEU A 2 -19.18 0.04 2.44
N GLU A 3 -20.27 -0.67 2.75
CA GLU A 3 -21.53 -0.09 3.24
C GLU A 3 -21.58 0.05 4.77
N SER A 4 -20.54 -0.42 5.47
CA SER A 4 -20.52 -0.37 6.94
C SER A 4 -20.31 1.04 7.47
N THR A 5 -20.83 1.30 8.66
CA THR A 5 -20.66 2.59 9.34
C THR A 5 -19.18 2.91 9.54
N GLU A 6 -18.35 1.90 9.88
CA GLU A 6 -16.92 2.08 10.10
C GLU A 6 -16.21 2.59 8.85
N PHE A 7 -16.64 2.17 7.66
CA PHE A 7 -16.05 2.64 6.41
C PHE A 7 -16.67 3.99 5.96
N THR A 8 -17.99 4.09 5.95
CA THR A 8 -18.70 5.28 5.42
C THR A 8 -18.40 6.54 6.22
N THR A 9 -18.31 6.44 7.56
CA THR A 9 -18.01 7.58 8.45
C THR A 9 -16.51 7.81 8.65
N HIS A 10 -15.63 6.96 8.09
CA HIS A 10 -14.19 7.15 8.26
C HIS A 10 -13.71 8.44 7.59
N PRO A 11 -13.00 9.34 8.30
CA PRO A 11 -12.70 10.70 7.83
C PRO A 11 -11.63 10.76 6.72
N SER A 12 -10.86 9.69 6.52
CA SER A 12 -9.78 9.69 5.54
C SER A 12 -10.25 9.30 4.15
N THR A 13 -9.84 10.04 3.14
CA THR A 13 -10.03 9.75 1.71
C THR A 13 -9.21 8.53 1.24
N THR A 14 -8.18 8.16 2.01
CA THR A 14 -7.32 6.99 1.75
C THR A 14 -7.67 5.79 2.63
N ALA A 15 -8.87 5.75 3.20
CA ALA A 15 -9.38 4.58 3.91
C ALA A 15 -9.75 3.46 2.93
N PHE A 16 -9.53 2.22 3.34
CA PHE A 16 -9.87 1.04 2.54
C PHE A 16 -10.43 -0.10 3.37
N ALA A 17 -11.31 -0.89 2.76
CA ALA A 17 -11.87 -2.08 3.35
C ALA A 17 -10.81 -3.19 3.39
N VAL A 18 -10.44 -3.63 4.59
CA VAL A 18 -9.53 -4.76 4.79
C VAL A 18 -10.30 -6.08 4.73
N GLY A 19 -11.41 -6.16 5.46
CA GLY A 19 -12.20 -7.38 5.57
C GLY A 19 -13.01 -7.43 6.86
N LYS A 20 -13.24 -8.64 7.35
CA LYS A 20 -13.85 -8.89 8.67
C LYS A 20 -12.90 -9.73 9.52
N ASP A 21 -12.85 -9.46 10.80
CA ASP A 21 -12.15 -10.31 11.74
C ASP A 21 -12.94 -11.59 12.07
N ILE A 22 -12.35 -12.48 12.86
CA ILE A 22 -12.96 -13.74 13.25
C ILE A 22 -14.26 -13.59 14.08
N SER A 23 -14.53 -12.41 14.62
CA SER A 23 -15.77 -12.08 15.32
C SER A 23 -16.84 -11.47 14.40
N GLY A 24 -16.51 -11.28 13.12
CA GLY A 24 -17.39 -10.66 12.12
C GLY A 24 -17.34 -9.13 12.09
N LYS A 25 -16.47 -8.50 12.90
CA LYS A 25 -16.30 -7.05 12.93
C LYS A 25 -15.62 -6.54 11.66
N ASN A 26 -16.13 -5.45 11.09
CA ASN A 26 -15.53 -4.82 9.93
C ASN A 26 -14.19 -4.15 10.29
N ILE A 27 -13.16 -4.44 9.50
CA ILE A 27 -11.84 -3.84 9.65
C ILE A 27 -11.59 -2.90 8.47
N VAL A 28 -11.31 -1.65 8.80
CA VAL A 28 -10.99 -0.58 7.85
C VAL A 28 -9.56 -0.14 8.07
N GLY A 29 -8.76 -0.19 7.02
CA GLY A 29 -7.40 0.32 6.99
C GLY A 29 -7.37 1.78 6.51
N ASN A 30 -6.23 2.45 6.73
CA ASN A 30 -5.99 3.79 6.21
C ASN A 30 -4.53 3.88 5.75
N ILE A 31 -4.31 4.03 4.44
CA ILE A 31 -2.95 4.00 3.90
C ILE A 31 -2.11 5.22 4.31
N SER A 32 -2.72 6.35 4.65
CA SER A 32 -1.97 7.49 5.20
C SER A 32 -1.40 7.22 6.60
N LYS A 33 -2.03 6.32 7.38
CA LYS A 33 -1.53 5.86 8.69
C LYS A 33 -0.60 4.66 8.57
N LEU A 34 -0.91 3.77 7.63
CA LEU A 34 -0.14 2.57 7.27
C LEU A 34 0.52 2.82 5.92
N PRO A 35 1.57 3.64 5.86
CA PRO A 35 1.96 4.33 4.62
C PRO A 35 2.20 3.39 3.45
N HIS A 36 2.52 2.13 3.71
CA HIS A 36 2.80 1.12 2.71
C HIS A 36 2.26 -0.22 3.16
N VAL A 37 1.83 -1.05 2.22
CA VAL A 37 1.35 -2.41 2.50
C VAL A 37 1.95 -3.40 1.50
N LEU A 38 2.41 -4.53 2.03
CA LEU A 38 2.83 -5.69 1.27
C LEU A 38 1.74 -6.75 1.33
N ILE A 39 1.32 -7.27 0.18
CA ILE A 39 0.26 -8.27 0.06
C ILE A 39 0.83 -9.49 -0.67
N ALA A 40 0.86 -10.64 -0.03
CA ALA A 40 1.40 -11.84 -0.67
C ALA A 40 0.51 -13.07 -0.44
N GLY A 41 0.55 -14.00 -1.38
CA GLY A 41 -0.20 -15.26 -1.34
C GLY A 41 -0.24 -15.95 -2.69
N THR A 42 -0.51 -17.25 -2.69
CA THR A 42 -0.57 -18.05 -3.92
C THR A 42 -1.75 -17.66 -4.81
N THR A 43 -1.73 -18.10 -6.05
CA THR A 43 -2.84 -17.91 -7.00
C THR A 43 -4.14 -18.48 -6.42
N GLY A 44 -5.23 -17.71 -6.53
CA GLY A 44 -6.56 -18.11 -6.00
C GLY A 44 -6.72 -17.95 -4.48
N SER A 45 -5.71 -17.47 -3.76
CA SER A 45 -5.77 -17.27 -2.30
C SER A 45 -6.66 -16.08 -1.87
N GLY A 46 -6.89 -15.10 -2.75
CA GLY A 46 -7.64 -13.87 -2.47
C GLY A 46 -6.85 -12.58 -2.65
N LYS A 47 -5.54 -12.65 -2.99
CA LYS A 47 -4.64 -11.51 -3.17
C LYS A 47 -5.22 -10.44 -4.11
N SER A 48 -5.60 -10.82 -5.32
CA SER A 48 -6.12 -9.89 -6.33
C SER A 48 -7.44 -9.24 -5.90
N VAL A 49 -8.31 -10.00 -5.24
CA VAL A 49 -9.56 -9.47 -4.67
C VAL A 49 -9.27 -8.41 -3.61
N CYS A 50 -8.29 -8.65 -2.73
CA CYS A 50 -7.87 -7.69 -1.71
C CYS A 50 -7.30 -6.41 -2.34
N THR A 51 -6.40 -6.53 -3.32
CA THR A 51 -5.82 -5.39 -4.02
C THR A 51 -6.90 -4.57 -4.72
N ASN A 52 -7.83 -5.23 -5.43
CA ASN A 52 -8.97 -4.56 -6.06
C ASN A 52 -9.90 -3.90 -5.03
N SER A 53 -10.20 -4.57 -3.91
CA SER A 53 -11.01 -3.99 -2.83
C SER A 53 -10.38 -2.72 -2.26
N LEU A 54 -9.06 -2.69 -2.11
CA LEU A 54 -8.32 -1.52 -1.65
C LEU A 54 -8.45 -0.35 -2.65
N ILE A 55 -8.22 -0.61 -3.94
CA ILE A 55 -8.35 0.40 -5.00
C ILE A 55 -9.78 0.94 -5.05
N VAL A 56 -10.78 0.04 -5.15
CA VAL A 56 -12.20 0.41 -5.21
C VAL A 56 -12.63 1.20 -3.98
N SER A 57 -12.17 0.83 -2.78
CA SER A 57 -12.44 1.58 -1.55
C SER A 57 -12.01 3.04 -1.65
N MET A 58 -10.80 3.29 -2.17
CA MET A 58 -10.30 4.66 -2.35
C MET A 58 -11.06 5.40 -3.44
N LEU A 59 -11.42 4.75 -4.55
CA LEU A 59 -12.22 5.36 -5.61
C LEU A 59 -13.62 5.78 -5.13
N TYR A 60 -14.19 5.05 -4.15
CA TYR A 60 -15.47 5.43 -3.52
C TYR A 60 -15.36 6.63 -2.58
N LYS A 61 -14.18 6.91 -2.03
CA LYS A 61 -13.99 7.92 -0.98
C LYS A 61 -13.24 9.17 -1.43
N SER A 62 -12.59 9.15 -2.59
CA SER A 62 -11.72 10.24 -3.00
C SER A 62 -11.98 10.69 -4.42
N THR A 63 -11.78 11.97 -4.63
CA THR A 63 -11.72 12.58 -5.97
C THR A 63 -10.29 12.48 -6.55
N PRO A 64 -10.11 12.70 -7.86
CA PRO A 64 -8.77 12.73 -8.47
C PRO A 64 -7.86 13.84 -7.93
N GLU A 65 -8.41 14.87 -7.33
CA GLU A 65 -7.68 15.95 -6.65
C GLU A 65 -7.14 15.52 -5.29
N GLU A 66 -7.72 14.47 -4.70
CA GLU A 66 -7.35 13.98 -3.37
C GLU A 66 -6.43 12.77 -3.43
N VAL A 67 -6.69 11.85 -4.38
CA VAL A 67 -5.92 10.60 -4.55
C VAL A 67 -5.65 10.34 -6.02
N ARG A 68 -4.41 10.03 -6.35
CA ARG A 68 -3.97 9.63 -7.68
C ARG A 68 -3.28 8.27 -7.61
N PHE A 69 -3.36 7.52 -8.70
CA PHE A 69 -2.74 6.21 -8.80
C PHE A 69 -1.67 6.14 -9.90
N ILE A 70 -0.64 5.36 -9.61
CA ILE A 70 0.23 4.71 -10.61
C ILE A 70 0.00 3.22 -10.44
N MET A 71 -0.43 2.55 -11.49
CA MET A 71 -0.71 1.12 -11.46
C MET A 71 0.25 0.36 -12.37
N VAL A 72 0.81 -0.73 -11.84
CA VAL A 72 1.78 -1.59 -12.54
C VAL A 72 1.23 -3.00 -12.57
N ASP A 73 0.96 -3.51 -13.77
CA ASP A 73 0.44 -4.84 -14.03
C ASP A 73 1.19 -5.50 -15.19
N PRO A 74 2.33 -6.16 -14.91
CA PRO A 74 3.15 -6.79 -15.95
C PRO A 74 2.41 -7.90 -16.71
N LYS A 75 1.39 -8.50 -16.11
CA LYS A 75 0.61 -9.59 -16.68
C LYS A 75 -0.60 -9.13 -17.50
N MET A 76 -0.96 -7.86 -17.43
CA MET A 76 -2.12 -7.25 -18.11
C MET A 76 -3.46 -7.95 -17.80
N VAL A 77 -3.65 -8.41 -16.57
CA VAL A 77 -4.83 -9.22 -16.19
C VAL A 77 -5.70 -8.49 -15.16
N GLU A 78 -5.10 -8.00 -14.08
CA GLU A 78 -5.84 -7.56 -12.90
C GLU A 78 -6.18 -6.06 -12.92
N LEU A 79 -5.27 -5.20 -13.39
CA LEU A 79 -5.43 -3.75 -13.31
C LEU A 79 -5.81 -3.10 -14.64
N ALA A 80 -5.83 -3.83 -15.74
CA ALA A 80 -6.23 -3.33 -17.06
C ALA A 80 -7.62 -2.64 -17.07
N PRO A 81 -8.65 -3.11 -16.30
CA PRO A 81 -9.95 -2.45 -16.23
C PRO A 81 -9.93 -1.01 -15.70
N TYR A 82 -8.88 -0.62 -14.99
CA TYR A 82 -8.75 0.74 -14.46
C TYR A 82 -8.20 1.75 -15.50
N ASN A 83 -7.79 1.32 -16.70
CA ASN A 83 -7.36 2.26 -17.72
C ASN A 83 -8.49 3.24 -18.07
N GLY A 84 -8.13 4.54 -18.12
CA GLY A 84 -9.06 5.61 -18.45
C GLY A 84 -9.78 6.24 -17.24
N ILE A 85 -9.63 5.72 -16.01
CA ILE A 85 -10.18 6.41 -14.84
C ILE A 85 -9.41 7.73 -14.58
N PRO A 86 -10.10 8.79 -14.13
CA PRO A 86 -9.46 10.10 -13.94
C PRO A 86 -8.42 10.13 -12.81
N HIS A 87 -8.41 9.13 -11.92
CA HIS A 87 -7.44 9.02 -10.83
C HIS A 87 -6.06 8.54 -11.30
N LEU A 88 -5.91 7.95 -12.49
CA LEU A 88 -4.60 7.54 -13.00
C LEU A 88 -3.75 8.75 -13.39
N LEU A 89 -2.47 8.74 -12.98
CA LEU A 89 -1.47 9.71 -13.46
C LEU A 89 -0.96 9.36 -14.85
N ILE A 90 -0.84 8.08 -15.15
CA ILE A 90 -0.41 7.50 -16.42
C ILE A 90 -1.24 6.24 -16.69
N PRO A 91 -1.38 5.77 -17.93
CA PRO A 91 -1.98 4.48 -18.21
C PRO A 91 -1.31 3.36 -17.42
N VAL A 92 -2.03 2.27 -17.15
CA VAL A 92 -1.48 1.11 -16.42
C VAL A 92 -0.19 0.65 -17.09
N VAL A 93 0.88 0.59 -16.32
CA VAL A 93 2.23 0.24 -16.80
C VAL A 93 2.36 -1.28 -16.87
N THR A 94 2.63 -1.80 -18.05
CA THR A 94 2.72 -3.25 -18.29
C THR A 94 4.16 -3.73 -18.55
N ASP A 95 5.05 -2.84 -18.95
CA ASP A 95 6.46 -3.14 -19.19
C ASP A 95 7.28 -2.99 -17.90
N PRO A 96 8.03 -4.01 -17.45
CA PRO A 96 8.82 -3.95 -16.22
C PRO A 96 9.89 -2.85 -16.19
N LYS A 97 10.51 -2.51 -17.33
CA LYS A 97 11.50 -1.41 -17.39
C LYS A 97 10.82 -0.06 -17.22
N LYS A 98 9.63 0.12 -17.85
CA LYS A 98 8.83 1.34 -17.64
C LYS A 98 8.31 1.42 -16.21
N ALA A 99 8.02 0.29 -15.57
CA ALA A 99 7.63 0.23 -14.16
C ALA A 99 8.76 0.71 -13.24
N ALA A 100 10.00 0.31 -13.49
CA ALA A 100 11.16 0.85 -12.77
C ALA A 100 11.27 2.37 -12.94
N GLY A 101 11.06 2.88 -14.15
CA GLY A 101 11.01 4.32 -14.42
C GLY A 101 9.87 5.04 -13.68
N ALA A 102 8.69 4.43 -13.58
CA ALA A 102 7.56 4.98 -12.82
C ALA A 102 7.85 5.04 -11.31
N LEU A 103 8.56 4.04 -10.76
CA LEU A 103 9.02 4.05 -9.37
C LEU A 103 10.09 5.14 -9.13
N GLN A 104 11.03 5.33 -10.05
CA GLN A 104 12.00 6.42 -9.99
C GLN A 104 11.31 7.79 -10.06
N TRP A 105 10.27 7.92 -10.88
CA TRP A 105 9.44 9.14 -10.91
C TRP A 105 8.77 9.38 -9.55
N ALA A 106 8.26 8.34 -8.90
CA ALA A 106 7.67 8.48 -7.57
C ALA A 106 8.68 9.01 -6.53
N VAL A 107 9.93 8.55 -6.59
CA VAL A 107 11.03 9.09 -5.76
C VAL A 107 11.30 10.55 -6.10
N TYR A 108 11.37 10.90 -7.38
CA TYR A 108 11.57 12.28 -7.82
C TYR A 108 10.45 13.22 -7.34
N GLU A 109 9.20 12.83 -7.53
CA GLU A 109 8.02 13.60 -7.08
C GLU A 109 8.04 13.78 -5.56
N MET A 110 8.37 12.72 -4.82
CA MET A 110 8.54 12.79 -3.36
C MET A 110 9.57 13.85 -2.95
N MET A 111 10.74 13.84 -3.57
CA MET A 111 11.81 14.82 -3.27
C MET A 111 11.42 16.24 -3.66
N LYS A 112 10.71 16.40 -4.79
CA LYS A 112 10.14 17.68 -5.20
C LYS A 112 9.15 18.21 -4.15
N ARG A 113 8.28 17.37 -3.61
CA ARG A 113 7.34 17.73 -2.54
C ARG A 113 8.06 18.19 -1.29
N TYR A 114 9.11 17.49 -0.86
CA TYR A 114 9.93 17.93 0.28
C TYR A 114 10.55 19.31 0.08
N LYS A 115 11.02 19.62 -1.14
CA LYS A 115 11.50 20.96 -1.46
C LYS A 115 10.40 22.01 -1.31
N MET A 116 9.20 21.75 -1.87
CA MET A 116 8.04 22.63 -1.72
C MET A 116 7.64 22.81 -0.25
N PHE A 117 7.66 21.73 0.55
CA PHE A 117 7.37 21.82 1.99
C PHE A 117 8.36 22.71 2.73
N SER A 118 9.66 22.58 2.41
CA SER A 118 10.69 23.44 2.98
C SER A 118 10.51 24.91 2.61
N GLU A 119 10.18 25.21 1.35
CA GLU A 119 9.94 26.58 0.87
C GLU A 119 8.76 27.26 1.58
N HIS A 120 7.76 26.47 2.04
CA HIS A 120 6.57 26.98 2.74
C HIS A 120 6.60 26.74 4.26
N ASN A 121 7.74 26.31 4.81
CA ASN A 121 7.91 26.02 6.24
C ASN A 121 6.87 25.02 6.81
N VAL A 122 6.52 24.02 6.03
CA VAL A 122 5.60 22.92 6.43
C VAL A 122 6.35 21.60 6.41
N LYS A 123 5.83 20.60 7.14
CA LYS A 123 6.52 19.31 7.34
C LYS A 123 5.93 18.15 6.56
N ASP A 124 4.69 18.27 6.10
CA ASP A 124 3.95 17.19 5.45
C ASP A 124 2.87 17.70 4.49
N LEU A 125 2.34 16.77 3.68
CA LEU A 125 1.29 17.03 2.70
C LEU A 125 0.04 17.69 3.31
N ALA A 126 -0.38 17.24 4.48
CA ALA A 126 -1.58 17.79 5.12
C ALA A 126 -1.40 19.26 5.50
N SER A 127 -0.23 19.59 6.06
CA SER A 127 0.12 20.97 6.40
C SER A 127 0.29 21.85 5.15
N TYR A 128 0.91 21.31 4.08
CA TYR A 128 1.03 22.00 2.80
C TYR A 128 -0.36 22.31 2.19
N ASN A 129 -1.24 21.32 2.15
CA ASN A 129 -2.57 21.49 1.60
C ASN A 129 -3.44 22.50 2.40
N LYS A 130 -3.21 22.65 3.71
CA LYS A 130 -3.84 23.70 4.51
C LYS A 130 -3.35 25.09 4.12
N VAL A 131 -2.06 25.27 3.83
CA VAL A 131 -1.53 26.53 3.31
C VAL A 131 -2.14 26.85 1.95
N ALA A 132 -2.22 25.85 1.07
CA ALA A 132 -2.83 25.97 -0.26
C ALA A 132 -4.34 26.28 -0.23
N GLU A 133 -5.03 26.11 0.91
CA GLU A 133 -6.42 26.57 1.07
C GLU A 133 -6.56 28.08 1.24
N THR A 134 -5.52 28.73 1.74
CA THR A 134 -5.50 30.17 2.04
C THR A 134 -4.67 30.98 1.05
N ASP A 135 -3.89 30.31 0.20
CA ASP A 135 -3.01 30.94 -0.79
C ASP A 135 -3.42 30.50 -2.19
N GLU A 136 -4.10 31.38 -2.94
CA GLU A 136 -4.59 31.11 -4.30
C GLU A 136 -3.47 30.85 -5.32
N THR A 137 -2.21 31.17 -5.00
CA THR A 137 -1.05 30.88 -5.87
C THR A 137 -0.61 29.41 -5.79
N LEU A 138 -1.04 28.69 -4.75
CA LEU A 138 -0.69 27.31 -4.49
C LEU A 138 -1.81 26.37 -4.91
N LYS A 139 -1.43 25.21 -5.43
CA LYS A 139 -2.38 24.11 -5.72
C LYS A 139 -2.24 23.02 -4.66
N LYS A 140 -3.37 22.50 -4.17
CA LYS A 140 -3.38 21.29 -3.35
C LYS A 140 -2.72 20.14 -4.11
N LEU A 141 -2.01 19.31 -3.38
CA LEU A 141 -1.37 18.11 -3.89
C LEU A 141 -2.15 16.87 -3.46
N PRO A 142 -2.43 15.93 -4.38
CA PRO A 142 -3.05 14.66 -4.04
C PRO A 142 -2.08 13.74 -3.32
N SER A 143 -2.61 12.80 -2.53
CA SER A 143 -1.86 11.57 -2.20
C SER A 143 -1.64 10.76 -3.47
N VAL A 144 -0.49 10.12 -3.60
CA VAL A 144 -0.17 9.22 -4.72
C VAL A 144 0.01 7.80 -4.21
N VAL A 145 -0.77 6.88 -4.74
CA VAL A 145 -0.71 5.45 -4.41
C VAL A 145 -0.13 4.69 -5.60
N VAL A 146 1.05 4.10 -5.40
CA VAL A 146 1.66 3.22 -6.40
C VAL A 146 1.24 1.79 -6.08
N VAL A 147 0.52 1.16 -7.01
CA VAL A 147 0.03 -0.23 -6.89
C VAL A 147 0.83 -1.11 -7.83
N ILE A 148 1.45 -2.15 -7.29
CA ILE A 148 2.19 -3.17 -8.05
C ILE A 148 1.49 -4.51 -7.85
N ASP A 149 0.93 -5.10 -8.91
CA ASP A 149 0.21 -6.38 -8.82
C ASP A 149 1.13 -7.59 -8.68
N GLU A 150 2.30 -7.56 -9.35
CA GLU A 150 3.27 -8.65 -9.26
C GLU A 150 4.71 -8.11 -9.18
N LEU A 151 5.22 -8.00 -7.96
CA LEU A 151 6.58 -7.52 -7.72
C LEU A 151 7.64 -8.44 -8.31
N ALA A 152 7.41 -9.76 -8.29
CA ALA A 152 8.39 -10.74 -8.76
C ALA A 152 8.78 -10.51 -10.23
N ASP A 153 7.86 -10.08 -11.08
CA ASP A 153 8.14 -9.84 -12.49
C ASP A 153 9.02 -8.59 -12.70
N LEU A 154 8.92 -7.61 -11.83
CA LEU A 154 9.80 -6.44 -11.82
C LEU A 154 11.20 -6.81 -11.33
N MET A 155 11.28 -7.60 -10.26
CA MET A 155 12.55 -8.04 -9.67
C MET A 155 13.38 -8.89 -10.62
N LEU A 156 12.75 -9.65 -11.53
CA LEU A 156 13.46 -10.43 -12.56
C LEU A 156 14.20 -9.54 -13.58
N VAL A 157 13.70 -8.32 -13.83
CA VAL A 157 14.20 -7.46 -14.92
C VAL A 157 15.09 -6.33 -14.41
N ALA A 158 14.73 -5.72 -13.27
CA ALA A 158 15.36 -4.51 -12.76
C ALA A 158 15.41 -4.52 -11.22
N ALA A 159 15.87 -5.62 -10.62
CA ALA A 159 15.82 -5.84 -9.16
C ALA A 159 16.40 -4.68 -8.35
N LYS A 160 17.60 -4.22 -8.70
CA LYS A 160 18.31 -3.18 -7.95
C LYS A 160 17.56 -1.85 -7.97
N GLU A 161 17.17 -1.38 -9.14
CA GLU A 161 16.47 -0.11 -9.32
C GLU A 161 15.07 -0.12 -8.66
N VAL A 162 14.37 -1.25 -8.75
CA VAL A 162 13.06 -1.46 -8.15
C VAL A 162 13.17 -1.48 -6.64
N GLU A 163 14.07 -2.29 -6.06
CA GLU A 163 14.28 -2.36 -4.61
C GLU A 163 14.69 -1.01 -4.04
N GLU A 164 15.67 -0.33 -4.65
CA GLU A 164 16.15 0.97 -4.21
C GLU A 164 15.03 2.02 -4.19
N SER A 165 14.23 2.08 -5.25
CA SER A 165 13.11 3.02 -5.37
C SER A 165 12.00 2.71 -4.34
N ILE A 166 11.62 1.43 -4.18
CA ILE A 166 10.64 1.00 -3.18
C ILE A 166 11.11 1.36 -1.78
N CYS A 167 12.35 1.01 -1.42
CA CYS A 167 12.88 1.31 -0.09
C CYS A 167 12.93 2.80 0.18
N ARG A 168 13.29 3.62 -0.80
CA ARG A 168 13.37 5.07 -0.65
C ARG A 168 11.99 5.70 -0.45
N VAL A 169 10.99 5.29 -1.22
CA VAL A 169 9.60 5.73 -1.00
C VAL A 169 9.08 5.20 0.35
N ALA A 170 9.38 3.96 0.71
CA ALA A 170 8.92 3.38 1.97
C ALA A 170 9.51 4.11 3.20
N GLN A 171 10.74 4.60 3.13
CA GLN A 171 11.38 5.34 4.22
C GLN A 171 10.82 6.76 4.38
N MET A 172 10.52 7.44 3.29
CA MET A 172 10.25 8.87 3.30
C MET A 172 8.86 9.26 2.76
N GLY A 173 8.13 8.35 2.11
CA GLY A 173 6.90 8.66 1.37
C GLY A 173 5.76 9.16 2.24
N ARG A 174 5.67 8.74 3.50
CA ARG A 174 4.53 9.05 4.38
C ARG A 174 4.22 10.53 4.47
N ALA A 175 5.19 11.35 4.80
CA ALA A 175 5.00 12.80 4.95
C ALA A 175 4.72 13.48 3.60
N ALA A 176 5.28 12.96 2.51
CA ALA A 176 5.04 13.46 1.16
C ALA A 176 3.70 12.99 0.53
N GLY A 177 2.93 12.14 1.22
CA GLY A 177 1.70 11.56 0.68
C GLY A 177 1.95 10.57 -0.46
N MET A 178 3.09 9.87 -0.44
CA MET A 178 3.44 8.83 -1.41
C MET A 178 3.32 7.46 -0.74
N HIS A 179 2.52 6.58 -1.30
CA HIS A 179 2.15 5.31 -0.69
C HIS A 179 2.39 4.15 -1.65
N LEU A 180 2.75 2.98 -1.10
CA LEU A 180 2.99 1.76 -1.85
C LEU A 180 1.99 0.67 -1.46
N VAL A 181 1.38 0.04 -2.46
CA VAL A 181 0.63 -1.21 -2.34
C VAL A 181 1.35 -2.22 -3.23
N ILE A 182 2.09 -3.12 -2.62
CA ILE A 182 2.96 -4.07 -3.32
C ILE A 182 2.40 -5.46 -3.15
N ALA A 183 2.04 -6.10 -4.26
CA ALA A 183 1.54 -7.45 -4.26
C ALA A 183 2.48 -8.42 -4.98
N THR A 184 2.47 -9.69 -4.55
CA THR A 184 3.20 -10.78 -5.23
C THR A 184 2.55 -12.13 -4.98
N GLN A 185 2.59 -13.00 -5.99
CA GLN A 185 2.20 -14.42 -5.88
C GLN A 185 3.42 -15.31 -5.59
N ARG A 186 4.64 -14.76 -5.62
CA ARG A 186 5.90 -15.48 -5.35
C ARG A 186 6.58 -14.90 -4.11
N PRO A 187 6.21 -15.35 -2.90
CA PRO A 187 6.79 -14.87 -1.66
C PRO A 187 8.13 -15.55 -1.37
N SER A 188 9.13 -15.25 -2.19
CA SER A 188 10.52 -15.72 -2.03
C SER A 188 11.43 -14.61 -1.49
N ALA A 189 12.56 -14.95 -0.90
CA ALA A 189 13.47 -14.00 -0.26
C ALA A 189 14.17 -13.05 -1.24
N ASP A 190 14.30 -13.45 -2.50
CA ASP A 190 14.81 -12.65 -3.61
C ASP A 190 13.76 -11.63 -4.14
N VAL A 191 12.49 -11.85 -3.87
CA VAL A 191 11.39 -10.94 -4.21
C VAL A 191 11.05 -10.02 -3.03
N ILE A 192 10.80 -10.60 -1.86
CA ILE A 192 10.49 -9.87 -0.62
C ILE A 192 11.78 -9.80 0.21
N THR A 193 12.59 -8.81 -0.08
CA THR A 193 13.91 -8.68 0.56
C THR A 193 13.83 -8.20 2.01
N GLY A 194 14.88 -8.42 2.76
CA GLY A 194 15.00 -7.93 4.14
C GLY A 194 14.91 -6.40 4.23
N LEU A 195 15.44 -5.68 3.23
CA LEU A 195 15.38 -4.22 3.17
C LEU A 195 13.94 -3.72 2.95
N MET A 196 13.17 -4.36 2.06
CA MET A 196 11.75 -4.02 1.88
C MET A 196 10.96 -4.29 3.16
N LYS A 197 11.17 -5.44 3.81
CA LYS A 197 10.47 -5.79 5.06
C LYS A 197 10.77 -4.83 6.21
N ALA A 198 11.99 -4.34 6.32
CA ALA A 198 12.37 -3.36 7.32
C ALA A 198 11.65 -2.02 7.16
N ASN A 199 11.26 -1.66 5.93
CA ASN A 199 10.63 -0.38 5.60
C ASN A 199 9.10 -0.48 5.37
N ILE A 200 8.57 -1.69 5.17
CA ILE A 200 7.14 -1.95 4.96
C ILE A 200 6.61 -2.84 6.09
N PRO A 201 6.21 -2.26 7.21
CA PRO A 201 5.80 -3.03 8.39
C PRO A 201 4.39 -3.59 8.31
N SER A 202 3.53 -3.04 7.45
CA SER A 202 2.17 -3.53 7.25
C SER A 202 2.15 -4.59 6.18
N ARG A 203 1.76 -5.81 6.56
CA ARG A 203 1.83 -6.98 5.68
C ARG A 203 0.57 -7.81 5.78
N ILE A 204 0.07 -8.24 4.63
CA ILE A 204 -1.07 -9.13 4.50
C ILE A 204 -0.57 -10.42 3.83
N ALA A 205 -0.72 -11.54 4.52
CA ALA A 205 -0.46 -12.86 3.96
C ALA A 205 -1.76 -13.61 3.76
N PHE A 206 -2.06 -13.95 2.52
CA PHE A 206 -3.04 -14.96 2.17
C PHE A 206 -2.42 -16.35 2.25
N ALA A 207 -3.19 -17.40 1.95
CA ALA A 207 -2.70 -18.77 1.97
C ALA A 207 -1.45 -18.92 1.09
N VAL A 208 -0.44 -19.60 1.64
CA VAL A 208 0.84 -19.93 1.00
C VAL A 208 1.12 -21.41 1.07
N ALA A 209 2.08 -21.91 0.28
CA ALA A 209 2.37 -23.34 0.18
C ALA A 209 3.17 -23.88 1.36
N SER A 210 3.92 -23.04 2.07
CA SER A 210 4.82 -23.51 3.13
C SER A 210 4.96 -22.50 4.28
N ALA A 211 5.36 -23.03 5.46
CA ALA A 211 5.70 -22.19 6.61
C ALA A 211 6.93 -21.29 6.35
N MET A 212 7.80 -21.66 5.40
CA MET A 212 8.91 -20.81 4.97
C MET A 212 8.41 -19.56 4.26
N GLU A 213 7.48 -19.70 3.32
CA GLU A 213 6.86 -18.57 2.64
C GLU A 213 6.11 -17.65 3.61
N SER A 214 5.39 -18.23 4.60
CA SER A 214 4.78 -17.46 5.66
C SER A 214 5.81 -16.61 6.42
N ARG A 215 6.96 -17.19 6.79
CA ARG A 215 8.04 -16.44 7.46
C ARG A 215 8.67 -15.38 6.56
N ILE A 216 8.78 -15.60 5.26
CA ILE A 216 9.26 -14.57 4.34
C ILE A 216 8.34 -13.36 4.37
N ILE A 217 7.02 -13.54 4.44
CA ILE A 217 6.05 -12.43 4.45
C ILE A 217 5.95 -11.81 5.86
N LEU A 218 5.68 -12.63 6.88
CA LEU A 218 5.22 -12.19 8.21
C LEU A 218 6.27 -12.29 9.32
N ASP A 219 7.46 -12.83 9.04
CA ASP A 219 8.47 -13.23 10.01
C ASP A 219 8.01 -14.34 10.99
N THR A 220 6.83 -14.93 10.74
CA THR A 220 6.24 -16.01 11.53
C THR A 220 5.55 -17.03 10.62
N ALA A 221 5.40 -18.27 11.10
CA ALA A 221 4.57 -19.28 10.44
C ALA A 221 3.08 -19.01 10.71
N GLY A 222 2.21 -19.58 9.89
CA GLY A 222 0.74 -19.51 10.07
C GLY A 222 -0.04 -19.34 8.77
N ALA A 223 0.49 -18.63 7.80
CA ALA A 223 -0.21 -18.41 6.53
C ALA A 223 -0.37 -19.70 5.69
N GLU A 224 0.47 -20.71 5.92
CA GLU A 224 0.34 -22.05 5.32
C GLU A 224 -0.88 -22.84 5.84
N LYS A 225 -1.49 -22.38 6.93
CA LYS A 225 -2.66 -23.02 7.56
C LYS A 225 -3.97 -22.34 7.17
N LEU A 226 -3.92 -21.25 6.43
CA LEU A 226 -5.09 -20.53 5.97
C LEU A 226 -5.89 -21.36 4.97
N VAL A 227 -7.21 -21.21 5.02
CA VAL A 227 -8.15 -21.99 4.19
C VAL A 227 -8.14 -21.52 2.73
N GLY A 228 -7.62 -20.34 2.44
CA GLY A 228 -7.71 -19.69 1.13
C GLY A 228 -9.03 -18.92 0.97
N ARG A 229 -9.34 -18.51 -0.29
CA ARG A 229 -10.59 -17.80 -0.63
C ARG A 229 -10.80 -16.48 0.15
N GLY A 230 -9.71 -15.77 0.44
CA GLY A 230 -9.76 -14.51 1.16
C GLY A 230 -9.42 -14.61 2.65
N ASP A 231 -9.19 -15.83 3.18
CA ASP A 231 -8.65 -15.99 4.54
C ASP A 231 -7.20 -15.45 4.59
N MET A 232 -6.91 -14.59 5.57
CA MET A 232 -5.64 -13.86 5.60
C MET A 232 -5.15 -13.60 7.03
N LEU A 233 -3.83 -13.46 7.15
CA LEU A 233 -3.18 -12.89 8.34
C LEU A 233 -2.76 -11.46 8.03
N TYR A 234 -3.13 -10.54 8.90
CA TYR A 234 -2.79 -9.13 8.78
C TYR A 234 -1.85 -8.71 9.91
N ALA A 235 -0.59 -8.49 9.59
CA ALA A 235 0.40 -7.92 10.50
C ALA A 235 0.44 -6.40 10.31
N CYS A 236 0.08 -5.66 11.36
CA CYS A 236 0.07 -4.21 11.36
C CYS A 236 0.60 -3.68 12.68
N LEU A 237 1.58 -2.78 12.64
CA LEU A 237 2.17 -2.17 13.84
C LEU A 237 1.17 -1.35 14.68
N LEU A 238 0.04 -0.93 14.09
CA LEU A 238 -1.00 -0.19 14.83
C LEU A 238 -1.91 -1.11 15.67
N TYR A 239 -1.87 -2.42 15.44
CA TYR A 239 -2.59 -3.43 16.21
C TYR A 239 -1.60 -4.30 16.98
N THR A 240 -0.82 -3.69 17.85
CA THR A 240 -0.15 -4.48 18.89
C THR A 240 -1.23 -4.95 19.86
N SER A 241 -1.48 -6.26 19.95
CA SER A 241 -2.18 -6.81 21.12
C SER A 241 -1.46 -6.34 22.39
N PRO A 242 -2.17 -5.93 23.43
CA PRO A 242 -1.52 -5.49 24.67
C PRO A 242 -0.50 -6.54 25.11
N SER A 243 0.75 -6.13 25.27
CA SER A 243 1.82 -6.98 25.78
C SER A 243 1.36 -7.60 27.09
N PRO A 244 1.76 -8.83 27.42
CA PRO A 244 1.52 -9.40 28.74
C PRO A 244 1.94 -8.47 29.91
N ARG A 245 2.92 -7.57 29.67
CA ARG A 245 3.34 -6.54 30.63
C ARG A 245 2.32 -5.40 30.79
N ASP A 246 1.52 -5.11 29.79
CA ASP A 246 0.49 -4.05 29.88
C ASP A 246 -0.73 -4.53 30.66
N ARG A 247 -0.98 -5.85 30.73
CA ARG A 247 -2.02 -6.45 31.57
C ARG A 247 -1.72 -6.39 33.07
N GLN A 248 -0.44 -6.22 33.46
CA GLN A 248 -0.07 -6.11 34.87
C GLN A 248 -0.23 -4.70 35.48
N LYS A 249 -0.41 -3.67 34.62
CA LYS A 249 -0.59 -2.27 35.06
C LYS A 249 -2.06 -1.86 35.28
N SER A 250 -3.02 -2.75 35.00
CA SER A 250 -4.46 -2.48 35.16
C SER A 250 -5.09 -3.27 36.34
N ARG A 251 -4.33 -3.58 37.37
CA ARG A 251 -4.84 -4.09 38.69
C ARG A 251 -4.48 -3.15 39.80
#